data_b846312d1f40329fb6a7ebc32947b3fc
#
_entry.id   b846312d1f40329fb6a7ebc32947b3fc
#
_cell.length_a   1.000
_cell.length_b   1.000
_cell.length_c   1.000
_cell.angle_alpha   90.00
_cell.angle_beta   90.00
_cell.angle_gamma   90.00
#
_symmetry.space_group_name_H-M   'P 1'
#
loop_
_entity.id
_entity.type
_entity.pdbx_description
1 polymer ?
#
loop_
_entity_poly.entity_id
_entity_poly.type
_entity_poly.pdbx_seq_one_letter_code
_entity_poly.pdbx_strand_id
1 'polypeptide(L)'
;MFNTLPTSTEAVKDWSWSQFEPYFQDLRKRDLNAETSASWLADWTQLSELLNELRARLYIATTVDTTDEEANQHFFAYLDNIFQPMEAAAQKLKEKMLSSGIQTENFEIQLRDIRSEAELFRPENLPLFADEEKLDNEYDKIIGAQSIQWEGKEVTLLQLEPVYQDSDRAVRERAWRLASARRLEDRNALNHLWQQFMNLRRQTAQNAGHSDYRSFRWMQMKRFDYSPADCETFHQAIEEKIVPAASRIYERRRKNLNIDSLRPWDLSVDPLNRPPLRPFKDVDELESKAEAIFQRVDPQLGEYFAMMRRENLLDLDNRKGKAPGGYQIDLQMVKRPFIFMNAVGMHDDVQTLLHEGGHAFHCFESSQLPFYQQREFGAEMAEVASMSMELLAAPYLSEKEGGYYSEADAARARIE
;
A
#
# COMPACT_ATOMS: atom_id res chain seq x y z
N MET A 1 12.62 -32.41 5.90
CA MET A 1 11.21 -31.93 5.89
C MET A 1 11.01 -30.86 4.83
N PHE A 2 11.79 -29.78 4.81
CA PHE A 2 11.60 -28.66 3.87
C PHE A 2 11.71 -29.01 2.39
N ASN A 3 12.43 -30.06 1.99
CA ASN A 3 12.43 -30.55 0.61
C ASN A 3 11.05 -31.03 0.11
N THR A 4 10.06 -31.17 0.99
CA THR A 4 8.69 -31.53 0.64
C THR A 4 7.71 -30.37 0.80
N LEU A 5 8.17 -29.18 1.21
CA LEU A 5 7.35 -27.98 1.25
C LEU A 5 6.97 -27.61 -0.19
N PRO A 6 5.69 -27.41 -0.51
CA PRO A 6 5.28 -26.97 -1.84
C PRO A 6 5.93 -25.64 -2.23
N THR A 7 6.18 -25.49 -3.52
CA THR A 7 6.82 -24.31 -4.11
C THR A 7 5.83 -23.43 -4.89
N SER A 8 4.53 -23.55 -4.58
CA SER A 8 3.49 -22.67 -5.12
C SER A 8 2.33 -22.54 -4.15
N THR A 9 1.73 -21.36 -4.10
CA THR A 9 0.54 -21.09 -3.28
C THR A 9 -0.69 -21.89 -3.73
N GLU A 10 -0.80 -22.21 -5.02
CA GLU A 10 -1.88 -23.04 -5.57
C GLU A 10 -1.87 -24.46 -4.96
N ALA A 11 -0.70 -25.01 -4.68
CA ALA A 11 -0.58 -26.33 -4.07
C ALA A 11 -0.98 -26.38 -2.59
N VAL A 12 -1.11 -25.21 -1.93
CA VAL A 12 -1.40 -25.09 -0.49
C VAL A 12 -2.66 -24.27 -0.19
N LYS A 13 -3.39 -23.81 -1.22
CA LYS A 13 -4.56 -22.96 -1.02
C LYS A 13 -5.64 -23.59 -0.13
N ASP A 14 -5.77 -24.91 -0.20
CA ASP A 14 -6.73 -25.68 0.58
C ASP A 14 -6.13 -26.32 1.85
N TRP A 15 -4.89 -25.96 2.19
CA TRP A 15 -4.25 -26.49 3.38
C TRP A 15 -4.87 -25.90 4.64
N SER A 16 -5.08 -26.78 5.63
CA SER A 16 -5.39 -26.38 7.00
C SER A 16 -4.10 -26.15 7.79
N TRP A 17 -4.20 -25.52 8.95
CA TRP A 17 -3.08 -25.33 9.86
C TRP A 17 -2.31 -26.62 10.16
N SER A 18 -3.00 -27.76 10.30
CA SER A 18 -2.37 -29.06 10.59
C SER A 18 -1.35 -29.51 9.53
N GLN A 19 -1.38 -28.94 8.32
CA GLN A 19 -0.42 -29.25 7.27
C GLN A 19 0.80 -28.31 7.30
N PHE A 20 0.65 -27.08 7.81
CA PHE A 20 1.74 -26.12 8.02
C PHE A 20 2.47 -26.34 9.36
N GLU A 21 1.75 -26.64 10.41
CA GLU A 21 2.29 -26.77 11.78
C GLU A 21 3.54 -27.66 11.89
N PRO A 22 3.65 -28.82 11.21
CA PRO A 22 4.83 -29.67 11.28
C PRO A 22 6.13 -28.96 10.90
N TYR A 23 6.11 -28.02 9.95
CA TYR A 23 7.29 -27.24 9.53
C TYR A 23 7.75 -26.28 10.63
N PHE A 24 6.82 -25.59 11.30
CA PHE A 24 7.13 -24.77 12.48
C PHE A 24 7.66 -25.60 13.63
N GLN A 25 7.08 -26.79 13.87
CA GLN A 25 7.54 -27.70 14.91
C GLN A 25 8.95 -28.24 14.64
N ASP A 26 9.28 -28.53 13.39
CA ASP A 26 10.61 -28.95 12.97
C ASP A 26 11.65 -27.85 13.24
N LEU A 27 11.43 -26.62 12.78
CA LEU A 27 12.30 -25.48 13.07
C LEU A 27 12.45 -25.23 14.57
N ARG A 28 11.38 -25.37 15.34
CA ARG A 28 11.41 -25.19 16.78
C ARG A 28 12.25 -26.24 17.50
N LYS A 29 12.27 -27.48 17.00
CA LYS A 29 13.00 -28.60 17.62
C LYS A 29 14.48 -28.64 17.26
N ARG A 30 14.88 -28.13 16.10
CA ARG A 30 16.28 -28.15 15.66
C ARG A 30 17.18 -27.34 16.59
N ASP A 31 18.42 -27.77 16.75
CA ASP A 31 19.44 -26.95 17.40
C ASP A 31 19.71 -25.68 16.56
N LEU A 32 19.84 -24.56 17.24
CA LEU A 32 20.13 -23.28 16.63
C LEU A 32 21.42 -22.71 17.23
N ASN A 33 22.49 -22.76 16.45
CA ASN A 33 23.84 -22.29 16.80
C ASN A 33 24.52 -21.68 15.56
N ALA A 34 25.73 -21.23 15.66
CA ALA A 34 26.46 -20.55 14.57
C ALA A 34 26.57 -21.44 13.30
N GLU A 35 26.71 -22.75 13.43
CA GLU A 35 26.86 -23.67 12.29
C GLU A 35 25.53 -23.96 11.59
N THR A 36 24.43 -23.95 12.35
CA THR A 36 23.08 -24.32 11.84
C THR A 36 22.23 -23.10 11.46
N SER A 37 22.62 -21.89 11.87
CA SER A 37 21.83 -20.66 11.71
C SER A 37 21.44 -20.36 10.28
N ALA A 38 22.37 -20.47 9.34
CA ALA A 38 22.10 -20.16 7.93
C ALA A 38 21.06 -21.11 7.31
N SER A 39 21.16 -22.42 7.57
CA SER A 39 20.19 -23.40 7.07
C SER A 39 18.83 -23.29 7.78
N TRP A 40 18.82 -22.95 9.06
CA TRP A 40 17.61 -22.71 9.81
C TRP A 40 16.85 -21.46 9.29
N LEU A 41 17.58 -20.36 9.07
CA LEU A 41 17.01 -19.14 8.48
C LEU A 41 16.51 -19.35 7.05
N ALA A 42 17.23 -20.14 6.23
CA ALA A 42 16.80 -20.46 4.88
C ALA A 42 15.48 -21.25 4.86
N ASP A 43 15.31 -22.24 5.72
CA ASP A 43 14.08 -23.01 5.84
C ASP A 43 12.93 -22.16 6.42
N TRP A 44 13.21 -21.30 7.40
CA TRP A 44 12.21 -20.35 7.89
C TRP A 44 11.80 -19.34 6.80
N THR A 45 12.74 -18.89 6.00
CA THR A 45 12.48 -18.02 4.83
C THR A 45 11.54 -18.69 3.85
N GLN A 46 11.78 -19.95 3.44
CA GLN A 46 10.88 -20.66 2.52
C GLN A 46 9.45 -20.75 3.04
N LEU A 47 9.29 -21.04 4.33
CA LEU A 47 7.97 -21.13 4.96
C LEU A 47 7.29 -19.76 5.03
N SER A 48 8.04 -18.71 5.36
CA SER A 48 7.53 -17.33 5.41
C SER A 48 7.13 -16.83 4.03
N GLU A 49 7.95 -17.05 3.01
CA GLU A 49 7.64 -16.68 1.62
C GLU A 49 6.33 -17.32 1.14
N LEU A 50 6.14 -18.62 1.39
CA LEU A 50 4.93 -19.35 1.00
C LEU A 50 3.67 -18.79 1.68
N LEU A 51 3.72 -18.60 3.01
CA LEU A 51 2.57 -18.15 3.79
C LEU A 51 2.23 -16.69 3.54
N ASN A 52 3.23 -15.82 3.38
CA ASN A 52 3.00 -14.42 3.06
C ASN A 52 2.48 -14.23 1.63
N GLU A 53 2.98 -14.99 0.65
CA GLU A 53 2.41 -14.93 -0.70
C GLU A 53 0.98 -15.49 -0.74
N LEU A 54 0.68 -16.56 -0.01
CA LEU A 54 -0.69 -17.06 0.11
C LEU A 54 -1.63 -15.96 0.65
N ARG A 55 -1.25 -15.28 1.74
CA ARG A 55 -2.00 -14.15 2.29
C ARG A 55 -2.15 -13.02 1.27
N ALA A 56 -1.06 -12.63 0.60
CA ALA A 56 -1.07 -11.55 -0.38
C ALA A 56 -2.05 -11.85 -1.54
N ARG A 57 -2.04 -13.06 -2.09
CA ARG A 57 -2.95 -13.44 -3.17
C ARG A 57 -4.41 -13.47 -2.74
N LEU A 58 -4.70 -13.95 -1.52
CA LEU A 58 -6.04 -13.92 -0.97
C LEU A 58 -6.51 -12.48 -0.74
N TYR A 59 -5.66 -11.60 -0.24
CA TYR A 59 -5.96 -10.18 -0.08
C TYR A 59 -6.19 -9.48 -1.43
N ILE A 60 -5.31 -9.68 -2.42
CA ILE A 60 -5.48 -9.13 -3.78
C ILE A 60 -6.85 -9.52 -4.34
N ALA A 61 -7.26 -10.79 -4.20
CA ALA A 61 -8.55 -11.26 -4.71
C ALA A 61 -9.73 -10.47 -4.11
N THR A 62 -9.67 -10.10 -2.82
CA THR A 62 -10.74 -9.30 -2.17
C THR A 62 -10.76 -7.83 -2.60
N THR A 63 -9.63 -7.28 -3.04
CA THR A 63 -9.51 -5.85 -3.40
C THR A 63 -9.78 -5.58 -4.88
N VAL A 64 -9.41 -6.51 -5.77
CA VAL A 64 -9.66 -6.37 -7.21
C VAL A 64 -11.16 -6.48 -7.54
N ASP A 65 -11.91 -7.20 -6.71
CA ASP A 65 -13.38 -7.27 -6.75
C ASP A 65 -13.93 -7.47 -5.33
N THR A 66 -14.33 -6.39 -4.68
CA THR A 66 -14.91 -6.42 -3.33
C THR A 66 -16.27 -7.13 -3.25
N THR A 67 -16.90 -7.41 -4.41
CA THR A 67 -18.18 -8.12 -4.51
C THR A 67 -18.03 -9.64 -4.64
N ASP A 68 -16.81 -10.14 -4.79
CA ASP A 68 -16.51 -11.57 -4.85
C ASP A 68 -16.61 -12.20 -3.45
N GLU A 69 -17.78 -12.78 -3.16
CA GLU A 69 -18.06 -13.41 -1.87
C GLU A 69 -17.22 -14.68 -1.63
N GLU A 70 -16.80 -15.40 -2.68
CA GLU A 70 -15.93 -16.57 -2.55
C GLU A 70 -14.51 -16.15 -2.14
N ALA A 71 -13.96 -15.12 -2.78
CA ALA A 71 -12.68 -14.53 -2.40
C ALA A 71 -12.69 -14.03 -0.94
N ASN A 72 -13.75 -13.33 -0.54
CA ASN A 72 -13.93 -12.85 0.83
C ASN A 72 -13.98 -14.02 1.83
N GLN A 73 -14.71 -15.09 1.54
CA GLN A 73 -14.80 -16.28 2.40
C GLN A 73 -13.44 -16.97 2.55
N HIS A 74 -12.66 -17.11 1.47
CA HIS A 74 -11.34 -17.71 1.51
C HIS A 74 -10.37 -16.87 2.35
N PHE A 75 -10.38 -15.56 2.19
CA PHE A 75 -9.53 -14.66 2.98
C PHE A 75 -9.90 -14.73 4.47
N PHE A 76 -11.19 -14.68 4.81
CA PHE A 76 -11.64 -14.78 6.20
C PHE A 76 -11.31 -16.15 6.82
N ALA A 77 -11.49 -17.23 6.05
CA ALA A 77 -11.10 -18.57 6.50
C ALA A 77 -9.58 -18.66 6.78
N TYR A 78 -8.76 -18.02 5.95
CA TYR A 78 -7.32 -17.89 6.19
C TYR A 78 -7.04 -17.15 7.51
N LEU A 79 -7.67 -15.99 7.73
CA LEU A 79 -7.49 -15.18 8.94
C LEU A 79 -7.88 -15.95 10.20
N ASP A 80 -8.98 -16.69 10.16
CA ASP A 80 -9.50 -17.39 11.32
C ASP A 80 -8.73 -18.70 11.63
N ASN A 81 -8.30 -19.45 10.58
CA ASN A 81 -7.83 -20.81 10.75
C ASN A 81 -6.33 -20.98 10.53
N ILE A 82 -5.64 -20.04 9.85
CA ILE A 82 -4.21 -20.15 9.53
C ILE A 82 -3.43 -18.99 10.14
N PHE A 83 -3.85 -17.74 9.95
CA PHE A 83 -3.11 -16.57 10.41
C PHE A 83 -2.83 -16.59 11.91
N GLN A 84 -3.85 -16.80 12.74
CA GLN A 84 -3.66 -16.76 14.19
C GLN A 84 -2.68 -17.84 14.73
N PRO A 85 -2.83 -19.14 14.42
CA PRO A 85 -1.87 -20.14 14.87
C PRO A 85 -0.50 -20.02 14.21
N MET A 86 -0.42 -19.47 12.97
CA MET A 86 0.83 -19.17 12.28
C MET A 86 1.62 -18.12 13.05
N GLU A 87 1.00 -16.96 13.40
CA GLU A 87 1.65 -15.90 14.17
C GLU A 87 2.11 -16.40 15.54
N ALA A 88 1.30 -17.20 16.22
CA ALA A 88 1.68 -17.82 17.49
C ALA A 88 2.87 -18.79 17.35
N ALA A 89 2.98 -19.49 16.23
CA ALA A 89 4.11 -20.37 15.95
C ALA A 89 5.36 -19.57 15.53
N ALA A 90 5.20 -18.53 14.71
CA ALA A 90 6.29 -17.61 14.31
C ALA A 90 6.89 -16.90 15.53
N GLN A 91 6.06 -16.48 16.51
CA GLN A 91 6.53 -15.91 17.77
C GLN A 91 7.50 -16.84 18.50
N LYS A 92 7.22 -18.14 18.54
CA LYS A 92 8.12 -19.13 19.18
C LYS A 92 9.45 -19.28 18.45
N LEU A 93 9.48 -19.07 17.13
CA LEU A 93 10.72 -19.03 16.35
C LEU A 93 11.51 -17.76 16.63
N LYS A 94 10.85 -16.60 16.74
CA LYS A 94 11.46 -15.32 17.14
C LYS A 94 12.10 -15.44 18.54
N GLU A 95 11.38 -15.97 19.51
CA GLU A 95 11.88 -16.21 20.88
C GLU A 95 13.08 -17.16 20.90
N LYS A 96 13.02 -18.25 20.12
CA LYS A 96 14.13 -19.17 19.96
C LYS A 96 15.36 -18.50 19.38
N MET A 97 15.19 -17.68 18.34
CA MET A 97 16.28 -16.93 17.73
C MET A 97 16.93 -15.97 18.74
N LEU A 98 16.12 -15.18 19.45
CA LEU A 98 16.61 -14.24 20.46
C LEU A 98 17.33 -14.95 21.62
N SER A 99 16.81 -16.09 22.09
CA SER A 99 17.41 -16.85 23.20
C SER A 99 18.67 -17.63 22.80
N SER A 100 18.89 -17.90 21.52
CA SER A 100 20.08 -18.59 21.03
C SER A 100 21.37 -17.77 21.18
N GLY A 101 21.22 -16.44 21.30
CA GLY A 101 22.36 -15.51 21.38
C GLY A 101 23.19 -15.43 20.09
N ILE A 102 22.68 -15.97 18.97
CA ILE A 102 23.39 -15.93 17.69
C ILE A 102 23.51 -14.49 17.22
N GLN A 103 24.74 -14.09 16.90
CA GLN A 103 25.05 -12.87 16.18
C GLN A 103 25.38 -13.25 14.74
N THR A 104 24.40 -13.14 13.85
CA THR A 104 24.61 -13.28 12.41
C THR A 104 25.15 -11.95 11.89
N GLU A 105 26.23 -11.98 11.11
CA GLU A 105 26.81 -10.80 10.48
C GLU A 105 25.75 -10.04 9.66
N ASN A 106 25.69 -8.73 9.80
CA ASN A 106 24.70 -7.86 9.13
C ASN A 106 23.24 -8.19 9.47
N PHE A 107 22.96 -8.61 10.72
CA PHE A 107 21.61 -8.96 11.18
C PHE A 107 21.18 -8.17 12.43
N GLU A 108 21.90 -7.12 12.78
CA GLU A 108 21.67 -6.33 14.00
C GLU A 108 20.32 -5.63 13.96
N ILE A 109 19.94 -5.06 12.80
CA ILE A 109 18.65 -4.40 12.59
C ILE A 109 17.51 -5.42 12.71
N GLN A 110 17.63 -6.57 12.07
CA GLN A 110 16.63 -7.63 12.11
C GLN A 110 16.45 -8.18 13.53
N LEU A 111 17.52 -8.33 14.30
CA LEU A 111 17.43 -8.75 15.70
C LEU A 111 16.75 -7.70 16.58
N ARG A 112 17.00 -6.40 16.35
CA ARG A 112 16.30 -5.32 17.02
C ARG A 112 14.80 -5.37 16.72
N ASP A 113 14.43 -5.55 15.45
CA ASP A 113 13.06 -5.58 14.98
C ASP A 113 12.32 -6.81 15.52
N ILE A 114 12.93 -8.01 15.44
CA ILE A 114 12.40 -9.25 16.02
C ILE A 114 12.19 -9.10 17.54
N ARG A 115 13.10 -8.39 18.23
CA ARG A 115 12.94 -8.14 19.68
C ARG A 115 11.73 -7.25 19.95
N SER A 116 11.56 -6.17 19.20
CA SER A 116 10.41 -5.27 19.32
C SER A 116 9.09 -6.00 19.05
N GLU A 117 9.06 -6.83 18.02
CA GLU A 117 7.88 -7.64 17.70
C GLU A 117 7.56 -8.65 18.81
N ALA A 118 8.59 -9.31 19.37
CA ALA A 118 8.41 -10.24 20.47
C ALA A 118 7.92 -9.56 21.76
N GLU A 119 8.37 -8.33 22.03
CA GLU A 119 7.91 -7.52 23.16
C GLU A 119 6.45 -7.09 23.02
N LEU A 120 5.99 -6.80 21.81
CA LEU A 120 4.61 -6.39 21.50
C LEU A 120 3.65 -7.58 21.44
N PHE A 121 4.14 -8.77 21.19
CA PHE A 121 3.28 -9.94 20.96
C PHE A 121 2.41 -10.28 22.18
N ARG A 122 1.12 -10.44 21.93
CA ARG A 122 0.14 -10.98 22.88
C ARG A 122 -0.79 -11.94 22.13
N PRO A 123 -0.96 -13.19 22.59
CA PRO A 123 -1.89 -14.14 21.96
C PRO A 123 -3.32 -13.60 21.86
N GLU A 124 -3.73 -12.79 22.84
CA GLU A 124 -5.05 -12.15 22.92
C GLU A 124 -5.28 -11.12 21.82
N ASN A 125 -4.21 -10.62 21.17
CA ASN A 125 -4.30 -9.67 20.06
C ASN A 125 -4.50 -10.35 18.70
N LEU A 126 -4.20 -11.63 18.56
CA LEU A 126 -4.32 -12.34 17.29
C LEU A 126 -5.74 -12.32 16.70
N PRO A 127 -6.80 -12.63 17.47
CA PRO A 127 -8.16 -12.48 16.97
C PRO A 127 -8.52 -11.02 16.68
N LEU A 128 -7.99 -10.05 17.44
CA LEU A 128 -8.25 -8.62 17.19
C LEU A 128 -7.65 -8.16 15.86
N PHE A 129 -6.46 -8.64 15.48
CA PHE A 129 -5.87 -8.38 14.18
C PHE A 129 -6.67 -9.00 13.03
N ALA A 130 -7.15 -10.25 13.21
CA ALA A 130 -8.01 -10.88 12.21
C ALA A 130 -9.34 -10.11 12.04
N ASP A 131 -9.93 -9.62 13.13
CA ASP A 131 -11.15 -8.83 13.09
C ASP A 131 -10.89 -7.43 12.48
N GLU A 132 -9.73 -6.82 12.70
CA GLU A 132 -9.32 -5.56 12.06
C GLU A 132 -9.25 -5.70 10.53
N GLU A 133 -8.65 -6.77 10.01
CA GLU A 133 -8.61 -7.06 8.56
C GLU A 133 -10.02 -7.26 7.94
N LYS A 134 -10.94 -7.87 8.70
CA LYS A 134 -12.34 -8.01 8.26
C LYS A 134 -13.07 -6.65 8.20
N LEU A 135 -12.79 -5.75 9.14
CA LEU A 135 -13.33 -4.39 9.10
C LEU A 135 -12.76 -3.58 7.94
N ASP A 136 -11.47 -3.75 7.61
CA ASP A 136 -10.86 -3.13 6.44
C ASP A 136 -11.54 -3.61 5.14
N ASN A 137 -11.81 -4.90 5.01
CA ASN A 137 -12.57 -5.44 3.87
C ASN A 137 -14.00 -4.86 3.79
N GLU A 138 -14.68 -4.68 4.93
CA GLU A 138 -16.01 -4.05 4.94
C GLU A 138 -15.95 -2.58 4.52
N TYR A 139 -14.91 -1.84 4.92
CA TYR A 139 -14.66 -0.49 4.42
C TYR A 139 -14.49 -0.47 2.91
N ASP A 140 -13.68 -1.37 2.36
CA ASP A 140 -13.44 -1.47 0.93
C ASP A 140 -14.73 -1.76 0.14
N LYS A 141 -15.59 -2.65 0.66
CA LYS A 141 -16.91 -2.93 0.09
C LYS A 141 -17.80 -1.69 0.05
N ILE A 142 -17.87 -0.94 1.15
CA ILE A 142 -18.69 0.28 1.21
C ILE A 142 -18.20 1.31 0.20
N ILE A 143 -16.88 1.58 0.16
CA ILE A 143 -16.32 2.60 -0.72
C ILE A 143 -16.33 2.12 -2.18
N GLY A 144 -15.98 0.87 -2.46
CA GLY A 144 -15.98 0.29 -3.81
C GLY A 144 -17.36 0.25 -4.47
N ALA A 145 -18.43 0.20 -3.66
CA ALA A 145 -19.82 0.25 -4.13
C ALA A 145 -20.30 1.67 -4.48
N GLN A 146 -19.55 2.74 -4.13
CA GLN A 146 -20.01 4.10 -4.35
C GLN A 146 -20.03 4.48 -5.84
N SER A 147 -21.21 4.68 -6.38
CA SER A 147 -21.43 5.15 -7.75
C SER A 147 -22.58 6.16 -7.81
N ILE A 148 -22.60 6.95 -8.86
CA ILE A 148 -23.67 7.93 -9.13
C ILE A 148 -24.06 7.88 -10.60
N GLN A 149 -25.21 8.50 -10.92
CA GLN A 149 -25.60 8.78 -12.30
C GLN A 149 -25.03 10.13 -12.74
N TRP A 150 -24.17 10.12 -13.75
CA TRP A 150 -23.58 11.31 -14.37
C TRP A 150 -23.83 11.26 -15.87
N GLU A 151 -24.57 12.25 -16.40
CA GLU A 151 -24.89 12.38 -17.84
C GLU A 151 -25.46 11.11 -18.47
N GLY A 152 -26.33 10.40 -17.70
CA GLY A 152 -27.02 9.20 -18.16
C GLY A 152 -26.22 7.91 -18.05
N LYS A 153 -25.03 7.95 -17.46
CA LYS A 153 -24.18 6.77 -17.18
C LYS A 153 -23.94 6.61 -15.68
N GLU A 154 -23.89 5.36 -15.24
CA GLU A 154 -23.38 5.06 -13.91
C GLU A 154 -21.85 5.17 -13.92
N VAL A 155 -21.30 5.94 -12.98
CA VAL A 155 -19.85 6.16 -12.82
C VAL A 155 -19.46 6.03 -11.35
N THR A 156 -18.24 5.60 -11.10
CA THR A 156 -17.66 5.64 -9.76
C THR A 156 -17.35 7.09 -9.35
N LEU A 157 -17.13 7.33 -8.07
CA LEU A 157 -16.76 8.69 -7.61
C LEU A 157 -15.39 9.13 -8.15
N LEU A 158 -14.46 8.21 -8.38
CA LEU A 158 -13.16 8.52 -8.98
C LEU A 158 -13.29 8.91 -10.46
N GLN A 159 -14.19 8.30 -11.20
CA GLN A 159 -14.47 8.68 -12.60
C GLN A 159 -15.04 10.09 -12.75
N LEU A 160 -15.39 10.77 -11.65
CA LEU A 160 -15.73 12.18 -11.63
C LEU A 160 -14.53 13.12 -11.45
N GLU A 161 -13.39 12.65 -11.01
CA GLU A 161 -12.21 13.50 -10.79
C GLU A 161 -11.83 14.32 -12.03
N PRO A 162 -11.83 13.76 -13.26
CA PRO A 162 -11.62 14.55 -14.47
C PRO A 162 -12.63 15.70 -14.66
N VAL A 163 -13.86 15.57 -14.14
CA VAL A 163 -14.90 16.62 -14.24
C VAL A 163 -14.58 17.82 -13.36
N TYR A 164 -13.85 17.64 -12.25
CA TYR A 164 -13.43 18.75 -11.39
C TYR A 164 -12.39 19.67 -12.05
N GLN A 165 -11.87 19.28 -13.20
CA GLN A 165 -10.99 20.10 -14.04
C GLN A 165 -11.73 20.85 -15.16
N ASP A 166 -13.08 20.70 -15.29
CA ASP A 166 -13.87 21.41 -16.29
C ASP A 166 -13.76 22.92 -16.11
N SER A 167 -13.74 23.67 -17.21
CA SER A 167 -13.71 25.13 -17.19
C SER A 167 -15.01 25.74 -16.63
N ASP A 168 -16.17 25.09 -16.83
CA ASP A 168 -17.46 25.50 -16.28
C ASP A 168 -17.56 25.18 -14.78
N ARG A 169 -17.56 26.23 -13.98
CA ARG A 169 -17.67 26.12 -12.52
C ARG A 169 -18.97 25.45 -12.06
N ALA A 170 -20.08 25.64 -12.78
CA ALA A 170 -21.36 25.04 -12.41
C ALA A 170 -21.36 23.51 -12.63
N VAL A 171 -20.64 23.05 -13.66
CA VAL A 171 -20.42 21.62 -13.90
C VAL A 171 -19.60 21.00 -12.76
N ARG A 172 -18.49 21.64 -12.37
CA ARG A 172 -17.65 21.18 -11.26
C ARG A 172 -18.43 21.13 -9.93
N GLU A 173 -19.18 22.20 -9.63
CA GLU A 173 -20.00 22.26 -8.41
C GLU A 173 -21.05 21.15 -8.39
N ARG A 174 -21.75 20.91 -9.52
CA ARG A 174 -22.76 19.84 -9.65
C ARG A 174 -22.11 18.47 -9.39
N ALA A 175 -20.98 18.17 -10.03
CA ALA A 175 -20.26 16.90 -9.83
C ALA A 175 -19.84 16.71 -8.37
N TRP A 176 -19.24 17.73 -7.77
CA TRP A 176 -18.79 17.67 -6.38
C TRP A 176 -19.95 17.46 -5.40
N ARG A 177 -21.09 18.16 -5.61
CA ARG A 177 -22.27 18.00 -4.73
C ARG A 177 -22.87 16.60 -4.84
N LEU A 178 -22.94 16.03 -6.04
CA LEU A 178 -23.43 14.67 -6.25
C LEU A 178 -22.50 13.65 -5.56
N ALA A 179 -21.19 13.74 -5.77
CA ALA A 179 -20.23 12.86 -5.11
C ALA A 179 -20.28 12.99 -3.58
N SER A 180 -20.37 14.23 -3.07
CA SER A 180 -20.45 14.48 -1.62
C SER A 180 -21.76 13.94 -1.03
N ALA A 181 -22.89 14.09 -1.73
CA ALA A 181 -24.17 13.53 -1.30
C ALA A 181 -24.09 12.00 -1.21
N ARG A 182 -23.52 11.35 -2.23
CA ARG A 182 -23.35 9.88 -2.23
C ARG A 182 -22.47 9.39 -1.07
N ARG A 183 -21.33 10.06 -0.82
CA ARG A 183 -20.47 9.73 0.33
C ARG A 183 -21.18 9.87 1.67
N LEU A 184 -22.06 10.87 1.80
CA LEU A 184 -22.83 11.11 3.02
C LEU A 184 -23.92 10.04 3.28
N GLU A 185 -24.37 9.30 2.26
CA GLU A 185 -25.30 8.18 2.44
C GLU A 185 -24.71 7.09 3.32
N ASP A 186 -23.38 6.82 3.18
CA ASP A 186 -22.67 5.79 3.93
C ASP A 186 -22.09 6.30 5.27
N ARG A 187 -22.32 7.57 5.62
CA ARG A 187 -21.74 8.20 6.81
C ARG A 187 -21.96 7.38 8.10
N ASN A 188 -23.16 6.85 8.30
CA ASN A 188 -23.47 6.12 9.52
C ASN A 188 -22.76 4.76 9.57
N ALA A 189 -22.66 4.06 8.46
CA ALA A 189 -21.92 2.80 8.34
C ALA A 189 -20.42 3.04 8.60
N LEU A 190 -19.82 4.04 7.95
CA LEU A 190 -18.41 4.41 8.14
C LEU A 190 -18.11 4.86 9.57
N ASN A 191 -18.99 5.64 10.19
CA ASN A 191 -18.83 6.03 11.60
C ASN A 191 -18.91 4.81 12.54
N HIS A 192 -19.76 3.83 12.23
CA HIS A 192 -19.85 2.61 13.01
C HIS A 192 -18.57 1.77 12.87
N LEU A 193 -18.07 1.57 11.65
CA LEU A 193 -16.78 0.92 11.41
C LEU A 193 -15.63 1.62 12.17
N TRP A 194 -15.57 2.95 12.10
CA TRP A 194 -14.57 3.72 12.84
C TRP A 194 -14.61 3.46 14.35
N GLN A 195 -15.79 3.37 14.93
CA GLN A 195 -15.93 3.04 16.35
C GLN A 195 -15.44 1.62 16.66
N GLN A 196 -15.71 0.65 15.77
CA GLN A 196 -15.20 -0.72 15.91
C GLN A 196 -13.67 -0.74 15.85
N PHE A 197 -13.05 -0.10 14.86
CA PHE A 197 -11.59 0.06 14.78
C PHE A 197 -11.00 0.67 16.04
N MET A 198 -11.59 1.76 16.53
CA MET A 198 -11.12 2.43 17.75
C MET A 198 -11.17 1.51 18.97
N ASN A 199 -12.19 0.66 19.08
CA ASN A 199 -12.31 -0.29 20.19
C ASN A 199 -11.27 -1.40 20.08
N LEU A 200 -11.11 -2.02 18.91
CA LEU A 200 -10.09 -3.05 18.66
C LEU A 200 -8.68 -2.50 18.94
N ARG A 201 -8.34 -1.35 18.40
CA ARG A 201 -7.03 -0.71 18.55
C ARG A 201 -6.71 -0.35 19.99
N ARG A 202 -7.70 0.15 20.77
CA ARG A 202 -7.52 0.38 22.21
C ARG A 202 -7.28 -0.91 22.97
N GLN A 203 -8.06 -1.95 22.69
CA GLN A 203 -7.89 -3.27 23.33
C GLN A 203 -6.52 -3.86 23.00
N THR A 204 -6.08 -3.78 21.74
CA THR A 204 -4.76 -4.25 21.29
C THR A 204 -3.63 -3.57 22.06
N ALA A 205 -3.68 -2.25 22.20
CA ALA A 205 -2.69 -1.50 22.95
C ALA A 205 -2.68 -1.87 24.44
N GLN A 206 -3.86 -1.97 25.07
CA GLN A 206 -4.00 -2.35 26.47
C GLN A 206 -3.46 -3.76 26.75
N ASN A 207 -3.77 -4.73 25.90
CA ASN A 207 -3.26 -6.10 26.02
C ASN A 207 -1.72 -6.13 25.98
N ALA A 208 -1.12 -5.26 25.17
CA ALA A 208 0.34 -5.12 25.05
C ALA A 208 0.97 -4.26 26.18
N GLY A 209 0.16 -3.70 27.08
CA GLY A 209 0.65 -2.88 28.21
C GLY A 209 0.92 -1.42 27.85
N HIS A 210 0.43 -0.94 26.70
CA HIS A 210 0.56 0.45 26.28
C HIS A 210 -0.61 1.32 26.77
N SER A 211 -0.32 2.59 27.07
CA SER A 211 -1.32 3.55 27.53
C SER A 211 -2.32 3.97 26.45
N ASP A 212 -1.89 3.92 25.20
CA ASP A 212 -2.69 4.28 24.03
C ASP A 212 -2.21 3.55 22.76
N TYR A 213 -3.03 3.57 21.71
CA TYR A 213 -2.72 2.91 20.44
C TYR A 213 -1.54 3.56 19.71
N ARG A 214 -1.32 4.87 19.86
CA ARG A 214 -0.18 5.56 19.24
C ARG A 214 1.14 4.98 19.72
N SER A 215 1.31 4.79 21.02
CA SER A 215 2.54 4.24 21.60
C SER A 215 2.76 2.78 21.18
N PHE A 216 1.71 1.97 21.11
CA PHE A 216 1.76 0.61 20.58
C PHE A 216 2.16 0.60 19.10
N ARG A 217 1.46 1.36 18.26
CA ARG A 217 1.68 1.43 16.82
C ARG A 217 3.06 2.00 16.47
N TRP A 218 3.56 2.93 17.28
CA TRP A 218 4.90 3.50 17.11
C TRP A 218 6.00 2.43 17.14
N MET A 219 5.95 1.54 18.14
CA MET A 219 6.87 0.41 18.23
C MET A 219 6.63 -0.61 17.12
N GLN A 220 5.36 -0.91 16.80
CA GLN A 220 5.01 -1.83 15.73
C GLN A 220 5.52 -1.35 14.35
N MET A 221 5.55 -0.04 14.12
CA MET A 221 6.12 0.57 12.92
C MET A 221 7.66 0.70 12.97
N LYS A 222 8.31 0.14 13.98
CA LYS A 222 9.78 0.11 14.11
C LYS A 222 10.41 1.52 14.11
N ARG A 223 9.71 2.51 14.68
CA ARG A 223 10.16 3.91 14.78
C ARG A 223 11.05 4.11 15.99
N PHE A 224 12.34 3.78 15.87
CA PHE A 224 13.29 3.83 16.97
C PHE A 224 14.13 5.11 17.02
N ASP A 225 14.19 5.85 15.90
CA ASP A 225 15.16 6.94 15.73
C ASP A 225 14.58 8.33 16.01
N TYR A 226 13.27 8.44 16.20
CA TYR A 226 12.56 9.67 16.53
C TYR A 226 11.31 9.39 17.36
N SER A 227 10.77 10.41 18.00
CA SER A 227 9.66 10.32 18.94
C SER A 227 8.42 11.09 18.45
N PRO A 228 7.23 10.85 19.03
CA PRO A 228 6.06 11.70 18.78
C PRO A 228 6.29 13.20 19.06
N ALA A 229 7.13 13.56 20.02
CA ALA A 229 7.47 14.95 20.31
C ALA A 229 8.28 15.61 19.18
N ASP A 230 9.14 14.86 18.50
CA ASP A 230 9.85 15.34 17.31
C ASP A 230 8.85 15.64 16.18
N CYS A 231 7.83 14.78 15.99
CA CYS A 231 6.75 15.05 15.05
C CYS A 231 5.94 16.30 15.41
N GLU A 232 5.66 16.55 16.69
CA GLU A 232 4.97 17.76 17.14
C GLU A 232 5.79 19.03 16.82
N THR A 233 7.11 18.97 16.99
CA THR A 233 8.01 20.05 16.61
C THR A 233 7.99 20.28 15.08
N PHE A 234 7.99 19.23 14.29
CA PHE A 234 7.86 19.32 12.84
C PHE A 234 6.51 19.91 12.41
N HIS A 235 5.41 19.51 13.07
CA HIS A 235 4.06 20.07 12.82
C HIS A 235 4.01 21.59 13.12
N GLN A 236 4.66 22.06 14.18
CA GLN A 236 4.74 23.49 14.49
C GLN A 236 5.48 24.25 13.38
N ALA A 237 6.59 23.69 12.86
CA ALA A 237 7.32 24.30 11.74
C ALA A 237 6.45 24.38 10.46
N ILE A 238 5.66 23.32 10.17
CA ILE A 238 4.69 23.32 9.06
C ILE A 238 3.65 24.42 9.27
N GLU A 239 3.02 24.51 10.46
CA GLU A 239 2.01 25.53 10.75
C GLU A 239 2.56 26.94 10.57
N GLU A 240 3.76 27.21 11.06
CA GLU A 240 4.35 28.53 11.00
C GLU A 240 4.87 28.95 9.62
N LYS A 241 5.38 28.00 8.81
CA LYS A 241 6.08 28.31 7.55
C LYS A 241 5.31 27.89 6.31
N ILE A 242 4.75 26.68 6.33
CA ILE A 242 4.12 26.09 5.14
C ILE A 242 2.68 26.54 4.99
N VAL A 243 1.87 26.55 6.06
CA VAL A 243 0.47 26.97 6.00
C VAL A 243 0.30 28.41 5.48
N PRO A 244 1.10 29.41 5.89
CA PRO A 244 1.06 30.73 5.28
C PRO A 244 1.46 30.76 3.79
N ALA A 245 2.40 29.89 3.37
CA ALA A 245 2.77 29.77 1.97
C ALA A 245 1.63 29.17 1.13
N ALA A 246 1.01 28.09 1.61
CA ALA A 246 -0.17 27.50 0.97
C ALA A 246 -1.33 28.49 0.89
N SER A 247 -1.57 29.29 1.94
CA SER A 247 -2.61 30.33 1.95
C SER A 247 -2.38 31.38 0.86
N ARG A 248 -1.11 31.78 0.60
CA ARG A 248 -0.77 32.69 -0.51
C ARG A 248 -1.02 32.04 -1.88
N ILE A 249 -0.76 30.75 -2.02
CA ILE A 249 -1.03 30.00 -3.27
C ILE A 249 -2.54 29.96 -3.53
N TYR A 250 -3.36 29.63 -2.50
CA TYR A 250 -4.82 29.63 -2.62
C TYR A 250 -5.39 31.01 -2.93
N GLU A 251 -4.86 32.07 -2.32
CA GLU A 251 -5.31 33.43 -2.61
C GLU A 251 -4.95 33.85 -4.05
N ARG A 252 -3.77 33.48 -4.54
CA ARG A 252 -3.39 33.66 -5.96
C ARG A 252 -4.31 32.88 -6.90
N ARG A 253 -4.65 31.62 -6.56
CA ARG A 253 -5.60 30.78 -7.29
C ARG A 253 -6.96 31.44 -7.35
N ARG A 254 -7.49 31.92 -6.22
CA ARG A 254 -8.76 32.64 -6.13
C ARG A 254 -8.82 33.86 -7.09
N LYS A 255 -7.75 34.65 -7.08
CA LYS A 255 -7.64 35.83 -7.97
C LYS A 255 -7.59 35.43 -9.43
N ASN A 256 -6.80 34.43 -9.79
CA ASN A 256 -6.67 33.99 -11.17
C ASN A 256 -8.00 33.45 -11.73
N LEU A 257 -8.76 32.71 -10.89
CA LEU A 257 -10.10 32.21 -11.23
C LEU A 257 -11.17 33.32 -11.23
N ASN A 258 -10.84 34.55 -10.75
CA ASN A 258 -11.76 35.67 -10.64
C ASN A 258 -13.06 35.32 -9.87
N ILE A 259 -12.91 34.73 -8.70
CA ILE A 259 -14.03 34.31 -7.83
C ILE A 259 -13.91 34.94 -6.44
N ASP A 260 -15.04 35.14 -5.76
CA ASP A 260 -15.08 35.76 -4.42
C ASP A 260 -14.50 34.85 -3.34
N SER A 261 -14.74 33.55 -3.44
CA SER A 261 -14.23 32.56 -2.50
C SER A 261 -13.94 31.23 -3.19
N LEU A 262 -12.82 30.57 -2.80
CA LEU A 262 -12.53 29.21 -3.21
C LEU A 262 -13.49 28.23 -2.54
N ARG A 263 -13.94 27.27 -3.30
CA ARG A 263 -14.72 26.12 -2.85
C ARG A 263 -13.98 24.83 -3.21
N PRO A 264 -14.33 23.68 -2.60
CA PRO A 264 -13.65 22.43 -2.93
C PRO A 264 -13.58 22.12 -4.43
N TRP A 265 -14.62 22.41 -5.19
CA TRP A 265 -14.68 22.22 -6.64
C TRP A 265 -13.84 23.22 -7.46
N ASP A 266 -13.15 24.15 -6.81
CA ASP A 266 -12.26 25.12 -7.46
C ASP A 266 -10.77 24.74 -7.34
N LEU A 267 -10.46 23.60 -6.69
CA LEU A 267 -9.09 23.22 -6.36
C LEU A 267 -8.39 22.45 -7.48
N SER A 268 -9.10 21.69 -8.30
CA SER A 268 -8.50 20.84 -9.35
C SER A 268 -8.47 21.51 -10.74
N VAL A 269 -9.29 22.55 -11.00
CA VAL A 269 -9.28 23.27 -12.27
C VAL A 269 -8.01 24.11 -12.43
N ASP A 270 -7.47 24.20 -13.64
CA ASP A 270 -6.32 25.09 -13.91
C ASP A 270 -6.71 26.56 -13.70
N PRO A 271 -6.03 27.31 -12.79
CA PRO A 271 -6.40 28.69 -12.50
C PRO A 271 -6.07 29.67 -13.61
N LEU A 272 -5.31 29.28 -14.64
CA LEU A 272 -4.99 30.05 -15.81
C LEU A 272 -5.86 29.69 -17.03
N ASN A 273 -6.90 28.84 -16.79
CA ASN A 273 -7.83 28.37 -17.82
C ASN A 273 -7.14 27.64 -18.99
N ARG A 274 -6.03 26.97 -18.74
CA ARG A 274 -5.41 26.05 -19.70
C ARG A 274 -6.20 24.74 -19.75
N PRO A 275 -6.18 24.01 -20.88
CA PRO A 275 -6.78 22.68 -20.93
C PRO A 275 -6.22 21.75 -19.84
N PRO A 276 -7.03 20.85 -19.26
CA PRO A 276 -6.54 19.88 -18.28
C PRO A 276 -5.52 18.93 -18.92
N LEU A 277 -4.57 18.48 -18.12
CA LEU A 277 -3.66 17.41 -18.52
C LEU A 277 -4.43 16.11 -18.72
N ARG A 278 -4.22 15.45 -19.87
CA ARG A 278 -4.78 14.15 -20.21
C ARG A 278 -3.63 13.27 -20.73
N PRO A 279 -2.88 12.64 -19.80
CA PRO A 279 -1.63 11.96 -20.12
C PRO A 279 -1.81 10.70 -20.96
N PHE A 280 -2.94 10.03 -20.84
CA PHE A 280 -3.22 8.77 -21.52
C PHE A 280 -4.74 8.61 -21.76
N LYS A 281 -5.11 7.73 -22.67
CA LYS A 281 -6.52 7.40 -23.02
C LYS A 281 -6.99 6.06 -22.45
N ASP A 282 -6.07 5.14 -22.24
CA ASP A 282 -6.31 3.81 -21.72
C ASP A 282 -5.11 3.32 -20.90
N VAL A 283 -5.30 2.23 -20.18
CA VAL A 283 -4.28 1.64 -19.30
C VAL A 283 -3.07 1.13 -20.08
N ASP A 284 -3.26 0.62 -21.30
CA ASP A 284 -2.15 0.15 -22.15
C ASP A 284 -1.20 1.31 -22.50
N GLU A 285 -1.74 2.51 -22.75
CA GLU A 285 -0.93 3.71 -22.99
C GLU A 285 -0.24 4.17 -21.69
N LEU A 286 -0.94 4.12 -20.54
CA LEU A 286 -0.36 4.42 -19.24
C LEU A 286 0.87 3.53 -18.97
N GLU A 287 0.71 2.21 -19.12
CA GLU A 287 1.77 1.23 -18.89
C GLU A 287 2.95 1.38 -19.85
N SER A 288 2.66 1.52 -21.15
CA SER A 288 3.74 1.55 -22.17
C SER A 288 4.62 2.80 -22.03
N LYS A 289 4.03 3.94 -21.70
CA LYS A 289 4.76 5.19 -21.44
C LYS A 289 5.52 5.14 -20.12
N ALA A 290 4.94 4.55 -19.05
CA ALA A 290 5.65 4.33 -17.80
C ALA A 290 6.90 3.44 -18.01
N GLU A 291 6.76 2.34 -18.76
CA GLU A 291 7.90 1.47 -19.13
C GLU A 291 9.00 2.25 -19.83
N ALA A 292 8.64 3.10 -20.81
CA ALA A 292 9.60 3.94 -21.49
C ALA A 292 10.33 4.92 -20.56
N ILE A 293 9.61 5.52 -19.61
CA ILE A 293 10.16 6.42 -18.58
C ILE A 293 11.12 5.64 -17.68
N PHE A 294 10.70 4.48 -17.14
CA PHE A 294 11.56 3.66 -16.28
C PHE A 294 12.82 3.19 -17.00
N GLN A 295 12.71 2.82 -18.29
CA GLN A 295 13.87 2.48 -19.13
C GLN A 295 14.84 3.65 -19.29
N ARG A 296 14.36 4.90 -19.27
CA ARG A 296 15.18 6.12 -19.33
C ARG A 296 15.83 6.45 -18.01
N VAL A 297 15.16 6.16 -16.90
CA VAL A 297 15.73 6.34 -15.55
C VAL A 297 16.88 5.36 -15.35
N ASP A 298 16.61 4.06 -15.56
CA ASP A 298 17.60 2.98 -15.52
C ASP A 298 17.09 1.78 -16.35
N PRO A 299 17.89 1.19 -17.25
CA PRO A 299 17.51 0.03 -18.05
C PRO A 299 17.02 -1.16 -17.23
N GLN A 300 17.54 -1.38 -16.03
CA GLN A 300 17.11 -2.46 -15.15
C GLN A 300 15.69 -2.24 -14.65
N LEU A 301 15.33 -1.00 -14.30
CA LEU A 301 13.97 -0.64 -13.84
C LEU A 301 12.96 -0.81 -14.99
N GLY A 302 13.34 -0.43 -16.21
CA GLY A 302 12.54 -0.70 -17.42
C GLY A 302 12.28 -2.19 -17.61
N GLU A 303 13.30 -3.05 -17.47
CA GLU A 303 13.14 -4.50 -17.60
C GLU A 303 12.27 -5.10 -16.48
N TYR A 304 12.39 -4.61 -15.24
CA TYR A 304 11.51 -5.02 -14.15
C TYR A 304 10.05 -4.69 -14.45
N PHE A 305 9.75 -3.48 -14.90
CA PHE A 305 8.39 -3.09 -15.24
C PHE A 305 7.84 -3.85 -16.45
N ALA A 306 8.66 -4.05 -17.50
CA ALA A 306 8.32 -4.88 -18.65
C ALA A 306 7.99 -6.34 -18.24
N MET A 307 8.70 -6.88 -17.24
CA MET A 307 8.40 -8.19 -16.66
C MET A 307 7.02 -8.19 -15.97
N MET A 308 6.71 -7.17 -15.17
CA MET A 308 5.41 -7.06 -14.51
C MET A 308 4.26 -7.02 -15.53
N ARG A 309 4.40 -6.28 -16.62
CA ARG A 309 3.42 -6.25 -17.71
C ARG A 309 3.23 -7.62 -18.35
N ARG A 310 4.31 -8.30 -18.70
CA ARG A 310 4.27 -9.65 -19.33
C ARG A 310 3.64 -10.71 -18.43
N GLU A 311 3.82 -10.58 -17.11
CA GLU A 311 3.34 -11.54 -16.11
C GLU A 311 1.97 -11.16 -15.53
N ASN A 312 1.30 -10.11 -16.07
CA ASN A 312 -0.01 -9.60 -15.61
C ASN A 312 -0.02 -9.26 -14.10
N LEU A 313 0.98 -8.53 -13.65
CA LEU A 313 1.15 -8.12 -12.25
C LEU A 313 0.68 -6.68 -11.99
N LEU A 314 -0.17 -6.15 -12.87
CA LEU A 314 -0.72 -4.80 -12.82
C LEU A 314 -2.25 -4.86 -12.93
N ASP A 315 -2.95 -4.25 -11.98
CA ASP A 315 -4.39 -4.00 -12.05
C ASP A 315 -4.63 -2.50 -11.83
N LEU A 316 -4.60 -1.72 -12.92
CA LEU A 316 -4.51 -0.27 -12.86
C LEU A 316 -5.84 0.44 -13.13
N ASP A 317 -6.78 -0.20 -13.84
CA ASP A 317 -8.02 0.44 -14.27
C ASP A 317 -9.03 0.61 -13.12
N ASN A 318 -9.71 1.75 -13.09
CA ASN A 318 -10.81 1.99 -12.16
C ASN A 318 -12.10 1.31 -12.63
N ARG A 319 -12.79 0.64 -11.71
CA ARG A 319 -14.09 0.03 -11.93
C ARG A 319 -14.93 -0.03 -10.66
N LYS A 320 -16.24 -0.11 -10.79
CA LYS A 320 -17.15 -0.34 -9.67
C LYS A 320 -16.87 -1.69 -9.01
N GLY A 321 -16.93 -1.75 -7.69
CA GLY A 321 -16.62 -2.95 -6.92
C GLY A 321 -15.14 -3.18 -6.66
N LYS A 322 -14.24 -2.31 -7.15
CA LYS A 322 -12.82 -2.35 -6.84
C LYS A 322 -12.56 -1.57 -5.55
N ALA A 323 -11.64 -2.05 -4.70
CA ALA A 323 -11.25 -1.36 -3.47
C ALA A 323 -10.67 0.04 -3.77
N PRO A 324 -10.80 1.03 -2.88
CA PRO A 324 -10.23 2.36 -3.08
C PRO A 324 -8.71 2.37 -2.93
N GLY A 325 -8.07 3.42 -3.48
CA GLY A 325 -6.64 3.69 -3.33
C GLY A 325 -5.77 2.99 -4.36
N GLY A 326 -4.48 2.93 -4.04
CA GLY A 326 -3.44 2.23 -4.76
C GLY A 326 -2.49 1.57 -3.76
N TYR A 327 -1.83 0.49 -4.16
CA TYR A 327 -0.80 -0.18 -3.37
C TYR A 327 0.10 -1.05 -4.24
N GLN A 328 1.29 -1.27 -3.74
CA GLN A 328 2.17 -2.35 -4.18
C GLN A 328 2.18 -3.44 -3.10
N ILE A 329 2.19 -4.71 -3.47
CA ILE A 329 2.31 -5.85 -2.56
C ILE A 329 3.28 -6.89 -3.10
N ASP A 330 4.09 -7.48 -2.20
CA ASP A 330 5.10 -8.47 -2.55
C ASP A 330 4.50 -9.88 -2.66
N LEU A 331 4.75 -10.53 -3.78
CA LEU A 331 4.57 -11.97 -3.97
C LEU A 331 5.91 -12.64 -3.67
N GLN A 332 6.14 -12.95 -2.41
CA GLN A 332 7.46 -13.26 -1.85
C GLN A 332 8.10 -14.52 -2.43
N MET A 333 7.31 -15.58 -2.68
CA MET A 333 7.79 -16.85 -3.20
C MET A 333 8.24 -16.75 -4.65
N VAL A 334 7.45 -16.04 -5.48
CA VAL A 334 7.81 -15.81 -6.90
C VAL A 334 8.73 -14.61 -7.09
N LYS A 335 9.02 -13.85 -6.00
CA LYS A 335 9.87 -12.65 -6.00
C LYS A 335 9.40 -11.61 -7.01
N ARG A 336 8.13 -11.30 -6.95
CA ARG A 336 7.45 -10.35 -7.84
C ARG A 336 6.61 -9.38 -7.05
N PRO A 337 6.61 -8.10 -7.39
CA PRO A 337 5.62 -7.14 -6.92
C PRO A 337 4.34 -7.24 -7.74
N PHE A 338 3.21 -6.89 -7.13
CA PHE A 338 1.94 -6.63 -7.79
C PHE A 338 1.51 -5.19 -7.49
N ILE A 339 1.08 -4.45 -8.51
CA ILE A 339 0.57 -3.08 -8.37
C ILE A 339 -0.94 -3.05 -8.64
N PHE A 340 -1.65 -2.44 -7.72
CA PHE A 340 -3.07 -2.14 -7.77
C PHE A 340 -3.27 -0.63 -7.72
N MET A 341 -4.13 -0.09 -8.58
CA MET A 341 -4.55 1.31 -8.51
C MET A 341 -5.89 1.55 -9.21
N ASN A 342 -6.35 2.78 -9.27
CA ASN A 342 -7.66 3.16 -9.78
C ASN A 342 -7.54 4.31 -10.79
N ALA A 343 -6.86 4.10 -11.91
CA ALA A 343 -6.59 5.11 -12.93
C ALA A 343 -7.86 5.57 -13.66
N VAL A 344 -7.97 6.89 -13.87
CA VAL A 344 -9.12 7.56 -14.51
C VAL A 344 -8.70 8.59 -15.57
N GLY A 345 -7.45 8.61 -16.02
CA GLY A 345 -6.92 9.49 -17.07
C GLY A 345 -6.37 10.82 -16.56
N MET A 346 -5.92 10.86 -15.31
CA MET A 346 -5.41 12.07 -14.64
C MET A 346 -3.88 12.09 -14.58
N HIS A 347 -3.31 13.27 -14.30
CA HIS A 347 -1.89 13.39 -13.98
C HIS A 347 -1.52 12.62 -12.71
N ASP A 348 -2.39 12.63 -11.70
CA ASP A 348 -2.21 11.88 -10.46
C ASP A 348 -2.06 10.37 -10.69
N ASP A 349 -2.70 9.81 -11.72
CA ASP A 349 -2.54 8.39 -12.06
C ASP A 349 -1.11 8.08 -12.52
N VAL A 350 -0.50 9.01 -13.28
CA VAL A 350 0.91 8.88 -13.68
C VAL A 350 1.82 8.93 -12.46
N GLN A 351 1.60 9.89 -11.56
CA GLN A 351 2.40 10.01 -10.34
C GLN A 351 2.23 8.78 -9.45
N THR A 352 1.00 8.29 -9.28
CA THR A 352 0.73 7.06 -8.52
C THR A 352 1.46 5.86 -9.12
N LEU A 353 1.41 5.66 -10.45
CA LEU A 353 2.12 4.54 -11.08
C LEU A 353 3.65 4.65 -10.93
N LEU A 354 4.21 5.86 -11.00
CA LEU A 354 5.63 6.08 -10.76
C LEU A 354 6.00 5.78 -9.30
N HIS A 355 5.15 6.20 -8.36
CA HIS A 355 5.28 5.93 -6.92
C HIS A 355 5.25 4.42 -6.62
N GLU A 356 4.20 3.72 -7.04
CA GLU A 356 4.06 2.27 -6.86
C GLU A 356 5.17 1.50 -7.59
N GLY A 357 5.63 2.03 -8.73
CA GLY A 357 6.82 1.54 -9.41
C GLY A 357 8.08 1.59 -8.55
N GLY A 358 8.26 2.65 -7.77
CA GLY A 358 9.36 2.77 -6.81
C GLY A 358 9.33 1.69 -5.73
N HIS A 359 8.15 1.41 -5.16
CA HIS A 359 7.97 0.28 -4.25
C HIS A 359 8.24 -1.07 -4.93
N ALA A 360 7.75 -1.25 -6.16
CA ALA A 360 7.95 -2.47 -6.91
C ALA A 360 9.44 -2.75 -7.18
N PHE A 361 10.22 -1.73 -7.55
CA PHE A 361 11.66 -1.88 -7.77
C PHE A 361 12.40 -2.18 -6.45
N HIS A 362 11.98 -1.58 -5.36
CA HIS A 362 12.51 -1.92 -4.03
C HIS A 362 12.22 -3.39 -3.68
N CYS A 363 11.04 -3.92 -4.02
CA CYS A 363 10.71 -5.34 -3.86
C CYS A 363 11.65 -6.24 -4.68
N PHE A 364 11.88 -5.92 -5.95
CA PHE A 364 12.82 -6.69 -6.79
C PHE A 364 14.22 -6.74 -6.19
N GLU A 365 14.74 -5.60 -5.73
CA GLU A 365 16.08 -5.52 -5.15
C GLU A 365 16.16 -6.21 -3.78
N SER A 366 15.22 -5.97 -2.89
CA SER A 366 15.18 -6.59 -1.56
C SER A 366 14.98 -8.10 -1.63
N SER A 367 14.25 -8.61 -2.64
CA SER A 367 14.04 -10.04 -2.84
C SER A 367 15.30 -10.84 -3.16
N GLN A 368 16.41 -10.16 -3.48
CA GLN A 368 17.73 -10.78 -3.67
C GLN A 368 18.43 -11.09 -2.34
N LEU A 369 17.98 -10.49 -1.24
CA LEU A 369 18.52 -10.79 0.09
C LEU A 369 18.17 -12.23 0.49
N PRO A 370 19.12 -12.95 1.13
CA PRO A 370 18.97 -14.39 1.34
C PRO A 370 17.85 -14.76 2.31
N PHE A 371 17.55 -13.90 3.28
CA PHE A 371 16.58 -14.21 4.31
C PHE A 371 15.40 -13.26 4.30
N TYR A 372 14.20 -13.78 4.47
CA TYR A 372 12.95 -13.01 4.53
C TYR A 372 13.02 -11.84 5.53
N GLN A 373 13.60 -12.08 6.71
CA GLN A 373 13.73 -11.07 7.76
C GLN A 373 14.59 -9.86 7.36
N GLN A 374 15.43 -9.97 6.34
CA GLN A 374 16.25 -8.88 5.83
C GLN A 374 15.50 -7.99 4.83
N ARG A 375 14.34 -8.42 4.36
CA ARG A 375 13.53 -7.71 3.36
C ARG A 375 12.51 -6.77 3.98
N GLU A 376 12.33 -6.83 5.31
CA GLU A 376 11.49 -5.91 6.03
C GLU A 376 12.21 -4.57 6.29
N PHE A 377 11.51 -3.47 6.12
CA PHE A 377 12.02 -2.11 6.30
C PHE A 377 10.93 -1.21 6.90
N GLY A 378 11.32 -0.07 7.48
CA GLY A 378 10.38 0.90 8.03
C GLY A 378 9.62 1.64 6.93
N ALA A 379 8.42 2.11 7.25
CA ALA A 379 7.55 2.82 6.31
C ALA A 379 8.24 4.05 5.68
N GLU A 380 9.03 4.80 6.46
CA GLU A 380 9.74 5.97 5.97
C GLU A 380 10.77 5.63 4.87
N MET A 381 11.44 4.48 4.97
CA MET A 381 12.39 4.04 3.94
C MET A 381 11.66 3.51 2.70
N ALA A 382 10.49 2.89 2.87
CA ALA A 382 9.63 2.52 1.76
C ALA A 382 9.30 3.74 0.90
N GLU A 383 8.87 4.83 1.56
CA GLU A 383 8.50 6.07 0.86
C GLU A 383 9.71 6.80 0.25
N VAL A 384 10.92 6.61 0.75
CA VAL A 384 12.13 7.11 0.08
C VAL A 384 12.27 6.46 -1.30
N ALA A 385 12.01 5.17 -1.45
CA ALA A 385 12.06 4.49 -2.74
C ALA A 385 10.98 5.01 -3.70
N SER A 386 9.73 5.10 -3.25
CA SER A 386 8.58 5.52 -4.06
C SER A 386 8.68 6.99 -4.49
N MET A 387 8.88 7.91 -3.54
CA MET A 387 8.96 9.35 -3.83
C MET A 387 10.24 9.71 -4.64
N SER A 388 11.33 8.97 -4.44
CA SER A 388 12.52 9.16 -5.27
C SER A 388 12.25 8.80 -6.71
N MET A 389 11.43 7.79 -7.00
CA MET A 389 11.07 7.41 -8.35
C MET A 389 10.24 8.49 -9.05
N GLU A 390 9.30 9.13 -8.36
CA GLU A 390 8.58 10.28 -8.91
C GLU A 390 9.54 11.40 -9.35
N LEU A 391 10.54 11.71 -8.51
CA LEU A 391 11.54 12.74 -8.80
C LEU A 391 12.49 12.33 -9.94
N LEU A 392 12.96 11.09 -9.96
CA LEU A 392 13.86 10.58 -11.00
C LEU A 392 13.18 10.47 -12.36
N ALA A 393 11.88 10.18 -12.40
CA ALA A 393 11.06 10.11 -13.60
C ALA A 393 10.69 11.50 -14.18
N ALA A 394 10.63 12.53 -13.33
CA ALA A 394 10.17 13.87 -13.72
C ALA A 394 10.86 14.47 -14.97
N PRO A 395 12.18 14.30 -15.23
CA PRO A 395 12.80 14.77 -16.47
C PRO A 395 12.27 14.11 -17.74
N TYR A 396 11.72 12.89 -17.66
CA TYR A 396 11.32 12.07 -18.79
C TYR A 396 9.82 12.11 -19.10
N LEU A 397 9.07 13.00 -18.48
CA LEU A 397 7.62 13.11 -18.68
C LEU A 397 7.21 13.61 -20.06
N SER A 398 8.13 14.19 -20.87
CA SER A 398 7.80 14.68 -22.22
C SER A 398 7.77 13.55 -23.26
N GLU A 399 6.93 13.71 -24.30
CA GLU A 399 6.86 12.78 -25.44
C GLU A 399 8.21 12.63 -26.16
N LYS A 400 9.04 13.65 -26.18
CA LYS A 400 10.39 13.60 -26.73
C LYS A 400 11.27 12.59 -26.01
N GLU A 401 11.04 12.39 -24.72
CA GLU A 401 11.75 11.41 -23.90
C GLU A 401 11.01 10.06 -23.79
N GLY A 402 9.85 9.94 -24.47
CA GLY A 402 8.99 8.75 -24.43
C GLY A 402 7.84 8.84 -23.41
N GLY A 403 7.68 10.00 -22.75
CA GLY A 403 6.67 10.23 -21.72
C GLY A 403 5.29 10.63 -22.25
N TYR A 404 4.54 11.28 -21.39
CA TYR A 404 3.09 11.48 -21.54
C TYR A 404 2.69 12.80 -22.18
N TYR A 405 3.56 13.83 -22.19
CA TYR A 405 3.16 15.21 -22.40
C TYR A 405 3.97 15.91 -23.49
N SER A 406 3.37 16.93 -24.11
CA SER A 406 4.15 17.92 -24.84
C SER A 406 5.23 18.54 -23.93
N GLU A 407 6.29 19.14 -24.49
CA GLU A 407 7.33 19.82 -23.70
C GLU A 407 6.75 20.87 -22.73
N ALA A 408 5.73 21.63 -23.19
CA ALA A 408 5.07 22.66 -22.39
C ALA A 408 4.25 22.05 -21.23
N ASP A 409 3.52 20.98 -21.51
CA ASP A 409 2.70 20.29 -20.50
C ASP A 409 3.56 19.47 -19.55
N ALA A 410 4.68 18.91 -19.99
CA ALA A 410 5.65 18.25 -19.11
C ALA A 410 6.26 19.25 -18.10
N ALA A 411 6.54 20.47 -18.55
CA ALA A 411 7.00 21.53 -17.64
C ALA A 411 5.92 21.93 -16.61
N ARG A 412 4.65 21.92 -17.03
CA ARG A 412 3.51 22.14 -16.14
C ARG A 412 3.32 20.98 -15.15
N ALA A 413 3.32 19.76 -15.63
CA ALA A 413 3.16 18.53 -14.83
C ALA A 413 4.20 18.44 -13.68
N ARG A 414 5.43 18.91 -13.92
CA ARG A 414 6.48 18.99 -12.88
C ARG A 414 6.23 20.04 -11.79
N ILE A 415 5.25 20.91 -11.94
CA ILE A 415 4.92 21.99 -10.99
C ILE A 415 3.62 21.65 -10.23
N GLU A 416 2.75 20.88 -10.83
CA GLU A 416 1.51 20.40 -10.20
C GLU A 416 1.80 19.32 -9.16
#